data_4727fc05437149dc7616c57629198603
#
_entry.id   4727fc05437149dc7616c57629198603
#
_cell.length_a   1.000
_cell.length_b   1.000
_cell.length_c   1.000
_cell.angle_alpha   90.00
_cell.angle_beta   90.00
_cell.angle_gamma   90.00
#
_symmetry.space_group_name_H-M   'P 1'
#
loop_
_entity.id
_entity.type
_entity.pdbx_description
1 polymer ?
#
loop_
_entity_poly.entity_id
_entity_poly.type
_entity_poly.pdbx_seq_one_letter_code
_entity_poly.pdbx_strand_id
1 'polypeptide(L)'
;MKKLILFCAALAVANLMLAQSNTAEQTKTDKPKKVKASLYGFVRNYFNYDSRNSYVSNGGEYYMLPYDEKWNCATQAQADALGIERFDQNAVPQAHFLALTTRFGLNLEGPDVLGAATSGKIEADFAGFSTTNTVLRIRHAYVKLNWNNGKGLTQELLAGQTWHPLSGDIMPEALGMAAGAPFRAHSRTPQLRYILYNGHIGFTAAAIYQLQYMYNGPSYSSNSWSSTNSTSFANTAVMPEIFLGVQYKDDHIYTQLGSTCQPLRPRTVGMVEKATGVYPVPVNELLVTFTPTLYFQYTQNIFSAKFRTMLAQNTSHVNQINGYAVTNVLEDGTWEYAPLKASISYLDFAVGKKYRANLFLGYMKNFGAGQDLHNFNPATSPAPRYYIYMKGGENFTHLNSIYRIAPSVSYNLPHFNFGLEYEWTACTYGDIASDGSILNNDNLHQVSNHRICALIKYNF
;
A
#
# COMPACT_ATOMS: atom_id res chain seq x y z
N MET A 1 -0.31 -19.36 19.10
CA MET A 1 -0.97 -18.81 17.91
C MET A 1 -2.27 -19.53 17.54
N LYS A 2 -2.31 -20.87 17.35
CA LYS A 2 -3.58 -21.61 17.11
C LYS A 2 -4.69 -21.27 18.13
N LYS A 3 -4.35 -21.10 19.41
CA LYS A 3 -5.28 -20.71 20.47
C LYS A 3 -5.84 -19.28 20.33
N LEU A 4 -5.09 -18.34 19.73
CA LEU A 4 -5.55 -16.95 19.53
C LEU A 4 -6.54 -16.85 18.36
N ILE A 5 -6.28 -17.59 17.28
CA ILE A 5 -7.21 -17.69 16.12
C ILE A 5 -8.52 -18.37 16.55
N LEU A 6 -8.45 -19.45 17.33
CA LEU A 6 -9.62 -20.10 17.92
C LEU A 6 -10.37 -19.17 18.89
N PHE A 7 -9.67 -18.35 19.66
CA PHE A 7 -10.28 -17.39 20.58
C PHE A 7 -11.01 -16.26 19.82
N CYS A 8 -10.42 -15.71 18.77
CA CYS A 8 -11.11 -14.70 17.91
C CYS A 8 -12.30 -15.30 17.17
N ALA A 9 -12.20 -16.50 16.64
CA ALA A 9 -13.31 -17.22 16.04
C ALA A 9 -14.41 -17.57 17.06
N ALA A 10 -14.03 -17.98 18.27
CA ALA A 10 -14.98 -18.28 19.35
C ALA A 10 -15.68 -17.01 19.87
N LEU A 11 -14.99 -15.85 19.94
CA LEU A 11 -15.62 -14.57 20.28
C LEU A 11 -16.63 -14.13 19.22
N ALA A 12 -16.33 -14.31 17.94
CA ALA A 12 -17.25 -14.02 16.83
C ALA A 12 -18.49 -14.93 16.89
N VAL A 13 -18.30 -16.22 17.14
CA VAL A 13 -19.38 -17.19 17.28
C VAL A 13 -20.21 -16.96 18.56
N ALA A 14 -19.58 -16.63 19.68
CA ALA A 14 -20.28 -16.32 20.94
C ALA A 14 -21.13 -15.03 20.82
N ASN A 15 -20.65 -14.01 20.13
CA ASN A 15 -21.44 -12.81 19.83
C ASN A 15 -22.58 -13.09 18.84
N LEU A 16 -22.41 -13.98 17.88
CA LEU A 16 -23.48 -14.46 17.00
C LEU A 16 -24.57 -15.20 17.79
N MET A 17 -24.19 -16.01 18.79
CA MET A 17 -25.15 -16.74 19.65
C MET A 17 -25.89 -15.79 20.61
N LEU A 18 -25.22 -14.76 21.15
CA LEU A 18 -25.87 -13.73 21.97
C LEU A 18 -26.83 -12.85 21.16
N ALA A 19 -26.56 -12.59 19.88
CA ALA A 19 -27.48 -11.91 19.00
C ALA A 19 -28.74 -12.77 18.70
N GLN A 20 -28.60 -14.10 18.61
CA GLN A 20 -29.74 -15.02 18.41
C GLN A 20 -30.66 -15.13 19.63
N SER A 21 -30.14 -15.01 20.86
CA SER A 21 -30.96 -15.10 22.08
C SER A 21 -31.91 -13.91 22.28
N ASN A 22 -31.59 -12.76 21.67
CA ASN A 22 -32.42 -11.55 21.76
C ASN A 22 -33.46 -11.41 20.62
N THR A 23 -33.50 -12.36 19.67
CA THR A 23 -34.39 -12.29 18.49
C THR A 23 -35.60 -13.24 18.58
N ALA A 24 -35.83 -13.93 19.70
CA ALA A 24 -36.91 -14.93 19.85
C ALA A 24 -38.32 -14.33 19.98
N GLU A 25 -38.49 -13.01 19.93
CA GLU A 25 -39.82 -12.36 20.05
C GLU A 25 -40.04 -11.27 19.01
N GLN A 26 -40.11 -11.62 17.71
CA GLN A 26 -40.82 -10.77 16.75
C GLN A 26 -41.15 -11.55 15.47
N THR A 27 -42.18 -12.39 15.51
CA THR A 27 -42.88 -12.84 14.30
C THR A 27 -43.86 -11.76 13.85
N LYS A 28 -43.37 -10.75 13.11
CA LYS A 28 -44.23 -10.00 12.19
C LYS A 28 -43.97 -10.49 10.77
N THR A 29 -45.00 -10.92 10.10
CA THR A 29 -45.05 -11.31 8.69
C THR A 29 -44.81 -10.09 7.79
N ASP A 30 -43.60 -9.56 7.76
CA ASP A 30 -43.19 -8.61 6.74
C ASP A 30 -42.73 -9.38 5.49
N LYS A 31 -43.26 -8.98 4.32
CA LYS A 31 -42.77 -9.50 3.03
C LYS A 31 -41.27 -9.37 2.96
N PRO A 32 -40.54 -10.40 2.53
CA PRO A 32 -39.05 -10.31 2.48
C PRO A 32 -38.63 -9.08 1.65
N LYS A 33 -37.80 -8.23 2.23
CA LYS A 33 -37.22 -7.07 1.53
C LYS A 33 -36.58 -7.55 0.24
N LYS A 34 -36.97 -6.97 -0.90
CA LYS A 34 -36.36 -7.29 -2.19
C LYS A 34 -34.92 -6.75 -2.21
N VAL A 35 -34.04 -7.47 -2.88
CA VAL A 35 -32.68 -6.97 -3.17
C VAL A 35 -32.80 -5.71 -4.02
N LYS A 36 -32.16 -4.62 -3.59
CA LYS A 36 -32.03 -3.36 -4.32
C LYS A 36 -30.59 -3.21 -4.80
N ALA A 37 -30.44 -2.91 -6.09
CA ALA A 37 -29.15 -2.63 -6.71
C ALA A 37 -29.14 -1.21 -7.28
N SER A 38 -28.10 -0.43 -7.01
CA SER A 38 -27.90 0.89 -7.58
C SER A 38 -26.56 0.96 -8.31
N LEU A 39 -26.62 1.33 -9.59
CA LEU A 39 -25.45 1.57 -10.44
C LEU A 39 -24.85 2.94 -10.10
N TYR A 40 -23.54 3.02 -10.12
CA TYR A 40 -22.77 4.26 -10.05
C TYR A 40 -21.48 4.11 -10.84
N GLY A 41 -20.87 5.23 -11.18
CA GLY A 41 -19.57 5.20 -11.84
C GLY A 41 -19.07 6.57 -12.25
N PHE A 42 -17.94 6.55 -12.94
CA PHE A 42 -17.39 7.74 -13.57
C PHE A 42 -16.44 7.41 -14.70
N VAL A 43 -16.37 8.31 -15.67
CA VAL A 43 -15.29 8.40 -16.65
C VAL A 43 -14.28 9.40 -16.12
N ARG A 44 -13.00 9.03 -16.08
CA ARG A 44 -11.93 9.85 -15.48
C ARG A 44 -10.69 9.85 -16.34
N ASN A 45 -10.25 11.05 -16.68
CA ASN A 45 -9.10 11.28 -17.52
C ASN A 45 -8.11 12.18 -16.80
N TYR A 46 -6.82 11.84 -16.92
CA TYR A 46 -5.70 12.63 -16.45
C TYR A 46 -4.75 12.95 -17.59
N PHE A 47 -4.31 14.18 -17.65
CA PHE A 47 -3.10 14.58 -18.36
C PHE A 47 -2.01 14.83 -17.34
N ASN A 48 -0.84 14.23 -17.53
CA ASN A 48 0.30 14.39 -16.67
C ASN A 48 1.52 14.82 -17.49
N TYR A 49 2.29 15.75 -16.92
CA TYR A 49 3.60 16.13 -17.38
C TYR A 49 4.58 15.98 -16.21
N ASP A 50 5.70 15.33 -16.43
CA ASP A 50 6.80 15.14 -15.50
C ASP A 50 8.07 15.73 -16.08
N SER A 51 8.84 16.50 -15.29
CA SER A 51 10.10 17.11 -15.73
C SER A 51 11.26 16.11 -15.76
N ARG A 52 11.10 14.92 -15.14
CA ARG A 52 12.11 13.89 -14.98
C ARG A 52 11.50 12.50 -15.10
N ASN A 53 12.26 11.53 -15.63
CA ASN A 53 11.87 10.12 -15.62
C ASN A 53 11.64 9.65 -14.17
N SER A 54 10.53 8.97 -13.95
CA SER A 54 10.05 8.65 -12.61
C SER A 54 9.51 7.23 -12.54
N TYR A 55 9.66 6.63 -11.37
CA TYR A 55 9.04 5.33 -11.11
C TYR A 55 7.53 5.50 -11.00
N VAL A 56 6.84 4.76 -11.85
CA VAL A 56 5.40 4.62 -11.84
C VAL A 56 5.05 3.16 -11.57
N SER A 57 4.12 2.92 -10.67
CA SER A 57 3.68 1.58 -10.34
C SER A 57 2.37 1.26 -11.07
N ASN A 58 2.09 -0.04 -11.24
CA ASN A 58 0.83 -0.56 -11.77
C ASN A 58 0.47 0.01 -13.16
N GLY A 59 1.39 -0.11 -14.11
CA GLY A 59 1.15 0.31 -15.50
C GLY A 59 0.96 1.81 -15.69
N GLY A 60 1.58 2.64 -14.84
CA GLY A 60 1.48 4.10 -14.90
C GLY A 60 0.35 4.69 -14.05
N GLU A 61 -0.44 3.84 -13.37
CA GLU A 61 -1.53 4.32 -12.49
C GLU A 61 -1.00 5.16 -11.32
N TYR A 62 0.16 4.78 -10.75
CA TYR A 62 0.69 5.43 -9.56
C TYR A 62 2.04 6.06 -9.81
N TYR A 63 2.09 7.38 -9.74
CA TYR A 63 3.34 8.10 -9.63
C TYR A 63 3.92 7.92 -8.23
N MET A 64 5.15 7.45 -8.14
CA MET A 64 5.81 7.14 -6.88
C MET A 64 6.89 8.16 -6.53
N LEU A 65 7.96 8.22 -7.31
CA LEU A 65 9.13 9.07 -7.06
C LEU A 65 10.02 9.17 -8.31
N PRO A 66 10.84 10.24 -8.46
CA PRO A 66 11.84 10.33 -9.51
C PRO A 66 12.92 9.27 -9.33
N TYR A 67 13.42 8.71 -10.45
CA TYR A 67 14.63 7.89 -10.44
C TYR A 67 15.85 8.72 -10.11
N ASP A 68 16.84 8.06 -9.51
CA ASP A 68 18.16 8.60 -9.28
C ASP A 68 18.86 9.03 -10.58
N GLU A 69 19.97 9.72 -10.45
CA GLU A 69 20.85 10.06 -11.58
C GLU A 69 21.37 8.78 -12.24
N LYS A 70 21.33 8.78 -13.57
CA LYS A 70 21.89 7.72 -14.40
C LYS A 70 22.78 8.34 -15.45
N TRP A 71 24.02 8.58 -15.07
CA TRP A 71 25.01 9.17 -15.95
C TRP A 71 25.39 8.21 -17.08
N ASN A 72 25.55 8.74 -18.30
CA ASN A 72 26.02 7.98 -19.46
C ASN A 72 27.50 7.60 -19.37
N CYS A 73 28.29 8.31 -18.54
CA CYS A 73 29.66 8.01 -18.21
C CYS A 73 30.01 8.50 -16.79
N ALA A 74 30.98 7.87 -16.15
CA ALA A 74 31.27 8.07 -14.72
C ALA A 74 31.73 9.50 -14.39
N THR A 75 32.60 10.07 -15.22
CA THR A 75 33.19 11.40 -14.96
C THR A 75 33.13 12.30 -16.18
N GLN A 76 33.24 13.63 -15.98
CA GLN A 76 33.36 14.59 -17.09
C GLN A 76 34.63 14.32 -17.90
N ALA A 77 35.76 14.04 -17.25
CA ALA A 77 36.99 13.69 -17.95
C ALA A 77 36.87 12.48 -18.88
N GLN A 78 36.07 11.48 -18.51
CA GLN A 78 35.78 10.35 -19.38
C GLN A 78 34.94 10.77 -20.59
N ALA A 79 33.96 11.63 -20.41
CA ALA A 79 33.14 12.16 -21.51
C ALA A 79 34.00 12.97 -22.50
N ASP A 80 34.87 13.84 -21.98
CA ASP A 80 35.80 14.65 -22.79
C ASP A 80 36.76 13.77 -23.60
N ALA A 81 37.30 12.71 -22.96
CA ALA A 81 38.19 11.75 -23.63
C ALA A 81 37.46 10.96 -24.74
N LEU A 82 36.17 10.74 -24.61
CA LEU A 82 35.33 10.06 -25.61
C LEU A 82 34.74 11.01 -26.66
N GLY A 83 34.87 12.33 -26.47
CA GLY A 83 34.30 13.35 -27.35
C GLY A 83 32.75 13.37 -27.31
N ILE A 84 32.15 13.02 -26.17
CA ILE A 84 30.69 13.00 -25.96
C ILE A 84 30.28 13.95 -24.83
N GLU A 85 29.01 14.37 -24.84
CA GLU A 85 28.43 15.10 -23.72
C GLU A 85 28.13 14.17 -22.54
N ARG A 86 28.47 14.60 -21.32
CA ARG A 86 28.03 13.92 -20.09
C ARG A 86 26.65 14.39 -19.72
N PHE A 87 25.66 13.47 -19.65
CA PHE A 87 24.30 13.80 -19.30
C PHE A 87 23.64 12.72 -18.43
N ASP A 88 22.65 13.13 -17.65
CA ASP A 88 21.81 12.23 -16.87
C ASP A 88 20.66 11.71 -17.74
N GLN A 89 20.65 10.39 -17.99
CA GLN A 89 19.65 9.70 -18.80
C GLN A 89 18.24 9.75 -18.21
N ASN A 90 18.11 10.04 -16.89
CA ASN A 90 16.82 10.19 -16.22
C ASN A 90 16.32 11.65 -16.21
N ALA A 91 17.13 12.63 -16.57
CA ALA A 91 16.72 14.04 -16.69
C ALA A 91 15.95 14.31 -17.99
N VAL A 92 14.93 13.49 -18.28
CA VAL A 92 14.13 13.54 -19.50
C VAL A 92 12.67 13.82 -19.15
N PRO A 93 12.05 14.89 -19.70
CA PRO A 93 10.65 15.18 -19.47
C PRO A 93 9.75 14.16 -20.16
N GLN A 94 8.59 13.91 -19.57
CA GLN A 94 7.59 12.95 -20.05
C GLN A 94 6.19 13.55 -19.97
N ALA A 95 5.32 13.16 -20.89
CA ALA A 95 3.91 13.50 -20.84
C ALA A 95 3.06 12.30 -21.24
N HIS A 96 1.93 12.13 -20.57
CA HIS A 96 1.00 11.03 -20.86
C HIS A 96 -0.43 11.40 -20.49
N PHE A 97 -1.36 10.74 -21.17
CA PHE A 97 -2.79 10.86 -20.94
C PHE A 97 -3.35 9.50 -20.52
N LEU A 98 -4.11 9.43 -19.44
CA LEU A 98 -4.57 8.18 -18.83
C LEU A 98 -6.07 8.23 -18.52
N ALA A 99 -6.78 7.16 -18.92
CA ALA A 99 -8.20 6.92 -18.62
C ALA A 99 -8.43 5.69 -17.73
N LEU A 100 -7.37 5.03 -17.28
CA LEU A 100 -7.36 3.71 -16.63
C LEU A 100 -8.27 3.60 -15.41
N THR A 101 -8.47 4.68 -14.66
CA THR A 101 -9.26 4.68 -13.42
C THR A 101 -10.74 4.94 -13.63
N THR A 102 -11.20 5.04 -14.88
CA THR A 102 -12.61 4.96 -15.23
C THR A 102 -13.21 3.71 -14.59
N ARG A 103 -14.34 3.85 -13.89
CA ARG A 103 -14.92 2.76 -13.11
C ARG A 103 -16.43 2.77 -13.11
N PHE A 104 -16.98 1.60 -12.82
CA PHE A 104 -18.38 1.39 -12.54
C PHE A 104 -18.57 0.40 -11.40
N GLY A 105 -19.69 0.45 -10.73
CA GLY A 105 -20.00 -0.45 -9.63
C GLY A 105 -21.48 -0.50 -9.30
N LEU A 106 -21.81 -1.51 -8.49
CA LEU A 106 -23.14 -1.74 -7.94
C LEU A 106 -23.07 -1.69 -6.41
N ASN A 107 -23.91 -0.87 -5.79
CA ASN A 107 -24.21 -0.99 -4.37
C ASN A 107 -25.46 -1.88 -4.23
N LEU A 108 -25.39 -2.83 -3.32
CA LEU A 108 -26.42 -3.83 -3.05
C LEU A 108 -26.95 -3.65 -1.63
N GLU A 109 -28.27 -3.63 -1.48
CA GLU A 109 -28.98 -3.72 -0.20
C GLU A 109 -29.86 -4.96 -0.25
N GLY A 110 -29.75 -5.83 0.75
CA GLY A 110 -30.45 -7.10 0.81
C GLY A 110 -31.48 -7.17 1.95
N PRO A 111 -32.17 -8.31 2.07
CA PRO A 111 -33.00 -8.60 3.24
C PRO A 111 -32.15 -8.72 4.49
N ASP A 112 -32.75 -8.46 5.65
CA ASP A 112 -32.08 -8.63 6.93
C ASP A 112 -31.79 -10.12 7.18
N VAL A 113 -30.58 -10.44 7.66
CA VAL A 113 -30.12 -11.81 7.94
C VAL A 113 -29.50 -11.83 9.33
N LEU A 114 -29.88 -12.79 10.17
CA LEU A 114 -29.39 -12.93 11.57
C LEU A 114 -29.54 -11.63 12.39
N GLY A 115 -30.64 -10.88 12.16
CA GLY A 115 -30.86 -9.58 12.82
C GLY A 115 -29.97 -8.44 12.32
N ALA A 116 -29.16 -8.65 11.29
CA ALA A 116 -28.32 -7.63 10.67
C ALA A 116 -28.93 -7.09 9.38
N ALA A 117 -28.78 -5.81 9.13
CA ALA A 117 -28.98 -5.22 7.80
C ALA A 117 -27.85 -5.71 6.87
N THR A 118 -28.21 -6.23 5.69
CA THR A 118 -27.23 -6.72 4.72
C THR A 118 -26.95 -5.71 3.63
N SER A 119 -25.71 -5.60 3.24
CA SER A 119 -25.28 -4.80 2.09
C SER A 119 -24.11 -5.47 1.37
N GLY A 120 -23.85 -5.02 0.16
CA GLY A 120 -22.72 -5.51 -0.62
C GLY A 120 -22.26 -4.46 -1.64
N LYS A 121 -21.11 -4.69 -2.21
CA LYS A 121 -20.54 -3.82 -3.25
C LYS A 121 -19.74 -4.63 -4.25
N ILE A 122 -19.95 -4.34 -5.53
CA ILE A 122 -19.10 -4.79 -6.62
C ILE A 122 -18.63 -3.54 -7.36
N GLU A 123 -17.32 -3.39 -7.55
CA GLU A 123 -16.73 -2.27 -8.31
C GLU A 123 -15.56 -2.76 -9.14
N ALA A 124 -15.48 -2.29 -10.39
CA ALA A 124 -14.39 -2.58 -11.30
C ALA A 124 -13.85 -1.32 -11.97
N ASP A 125 -12.58 -1.33 -12.37
CA ASP A 125 -11.92 -0.33 -13.21
C ASP A 125 -11.07 -1.02 -14.31
N PHE A 126 -10.44 -0.23 -15.17
CA PHE A 126 -9.62 -0.71 -16.29
C PHE A 126 -8.11 -0.65 -15.99
N ALA A 127 -7.71 -0.50 -14.74
CA ALA A 127 -6.32 -0.46 -14.34
C ALA A 127 -5.77 -1.82 -13.90
N GLY A 128 -6.29 -2.92 -14.44
CA GLY A 128 -5.71 -4.25 -14.35
C GLY A 128 -4.36 -4.27 -15.07
N PHE A 129 -3.39 -4.98 -14.48
CA PHE A 129 -2.04 -5.06 -15.03
C PHE A 129 -1.96 -6.12 -16.12
N SER A 130 -1.46 -5.71 -17.30
CA SER A 130 -1.08 -6.59 -18.41
C SER A 130 0.09 -5.97 -19.16
N THR A 131 0.87 -6.79 -19.86
CA THR A 131 2.04 -6.32 -20.63
C THR A 131 1.68 -5.50 -21.87
N THR A 132 0.46 -5.63 -22.39
CA THR A 132 0.08 -5.06 -23.68
C THR A 132 -1.19 -4.22 -23.69
N ASN A 133 -2.14 -4.46 -22.77
CA ASN A 133 -3.43 -3.78 -22.75
C ASN A 133 -3.91 -3.50 -21.32
N THR A 134 -4.80 -2.53 -21.18
CA THR A 134 -5.56 -2.32 -19.95
C THR A 134 -6.55 -3.46 -19.74
N VAL A 135 -6.60 -3.99 -18.53
CA VAL A 135 -7.44 -5.14 -18.17
C VAL A 135 -8.45 -4.71 -17.12
N LEU A 136 -9.68 -5.21 -17.23
CA LEU A 136 -10.70 -5.03 -16.22
C LEU A 136 -10.24 -5.70 -14.91
N ARG A 137 -10.31 -4.95 -13.81
CA ARG A 137 -9.91 -5.44 -12.50
C ARG A 137 -11.02 -5.22 -11.47
N ILE A 138 -11.22 -6.21 -10.60
CA ILE A 138 -12.10 -6.08 -9.43
C ILE A 138 -11.42 -5.17 -8.40
N ARG A 139 -12.13 -4.12 -7.98
CA ARG A 139 -11.71 -3.20 -6.92
C ARG A 139 -12.32 -3.58 -5.59
N HIS A 140 -13.66 -3.65 -5.56
CA HIS A 140 -14.44 -4.06 -4.41
C HIS A 140 -15.33 -5.23 -4.80
N ALA A 141 -15.36 -6.26 -3.97
CA ALA A 141 -16.28 -7.39 -4.07
C ALA A 141 -16.47 -7.92 -2.65
N TYR A 142 -17.45 -7.39 -1.92
CA TYR A 142 -17.70 -7.78 -0.55
C TYR A 142 -19.16 -7.76 -0.17
N VAL A 143 -19.49 -8.48 0.90
CA VAL A 143 -20.73 -8.43 1.63
C VAL A 143 -20.50 -7.93 3.04
N LYS A 144 -21.53 -7.28 3.62
CA LYS A 144 -21.52 -6.75 4.99
C LYS A 144 -22.77 -7.16 5.74
N LEU A 145 -22.60 -7.44 7.01
CA LEU A 145 -23.64 -7.57 8.01
C LEU A 145 -23.47 -6.43 9.03
N ASN A 146 -24.54 -5.66 9.25
CA ASN A 146 -24.50 -4.51 10.17
C ASN A 146 -25.58 -4.67 11.24
N TRP A 147 -25.18 -4.75 12.51
CA TRP A 147 -26.06 -4.78 13.67
C TRP A 147 -26.01 -3.42 14.38
N ASN A 148 -27.21 -2.93 14.76
CA ASN A 148 -27.33 -1.72 15.54
C ASN A 148 -28.42 -1.95 16.61
N ASN A 149 -28.04 -1.88 17.87
CA ASN A 149 -28.97 -2.09 18.97
C ASN A 149 -29.77 -0.83 19.37
N GLY A 150 -29.57 0.29 18.69
CA GLY A 150 -30.23 1.57 18.96
C GLY A 150 -29.76 2.24 20.27
N LYS A 151 -28.79 1.65 20.99
CA LYS A 151 -28.24 2.15 22.26
C LYS A 151 -26.74 2.49 22.18
N GLY A 152 -26.26 2.82 20.97
CA GLY A 152 -24.88 3.23 20.74
C GLY A 152 -23.92 2.06 20.41
N LEU A 153 -24.37 0.79 20.51
CA LEU A 153 -23.57 -0.35 20.09
C LEU A 153 -23.85 -0.68 18.62
N THR A 154 -22.85 -0.56 17.78
CA THR A 154 -22.91 -0.97 16.37
C THR A 154 -21.80 -1.97 16.05
N GLN A 155 -22.11 -2.95 15.20
CA GLN A 155 -21.18 -3.98 14.78
C GLN A 155 -21.25 -4.13 13.26
N GLU A 156 -20.11 -4.31 12.62
CA GLU A 156 -20.00 -4.61 11.20
C GLU A 156 -19.13 -5.86 11.02
N LEU A 157 -19.63 -6.84 10.28
CA LEU A 157 -18.82 -7.93 9.75
C LEU A 157 -18.77 -7.80 8.23
N LEU A 158 -17.57 -7.68 7.68
CA LEU A 158 -17.30 -7.62 6.26
C LEU A 158 -16.52 -8.86 5.81
N ALA A 159 -16.99 -9.50 4.75
CA ALA A 159 -16.28 -10.58 4.07
C ALA A 159 -16.11 -10.27 2.59
N GLY A 160 -14.87 -10.28 2.09
CA GLY A 160 -14.53 -10.05 0.69
C GLY A 160 -13.45 -9.02 0.47
N GLN A 161 -13.29 -8.60 -0.80
CA GLN A 161 -12.22 -7.68 -1.21
C GLN A 161 -12.64 -6.22 -1.03
N THR A 162 -11.85 -5.48 -0.24
CA THR A 162 -11.96 -4.02 -0.09
C THR A 162 -10.64 -3.41 0.34
N TRP A 163 -10.62 -2.12 0.65
CA TRP A 163 -9.42 -1.43 1.12
C TRP A 163 -8.76 -2.16 2.28
N HIS A 164 -7.46 -2.36 2.17
CA HIS A 164 -6.60 -2.82 3.26
C HIS A 164 -6.70 -1.84 4.45
N PRO A 165 -6.77 -2.28 5.71
CA PRO A 165 -6.89 -1.39 6.86
C PRO A 165 -5.77 -0.36 6.98
N LEU A 166 -4.53 -0.68 6.54
CA LEU A 166 -3.46 0.30 6.43
C LEU A 166 -3.74 1.38 5.38
N SER A 167 -4.50 1.10 4.33
CA SER A 167 -4.95 2.13 3.38
C SER A 167 -6.02 3.01 3.98
N GLY A 168 -6.88 2.40 4.80
CA GLY A 168 -8.04 3.02 5.40
C GLY A 168 -9.10 3.43 4.38
N ASP A 169 -10.30 3.68 4.88
CA ASP A 169 -11.39 4.23 4.06
C ASP A 169 -11.21 5.75 3.81
N ILE A 170 -10.14 6.34 4.34
CA ILE A 170 -9.87 7.77 4.34
C ILE A 170 -8.65 8.04 3.48
N MET A 171 -8.86 8.86 2.46
CA MET A 171 -7.85 9.20 1.46
C MET A 171 -7.47 10.67 1.56
N PRO A 172 -6.20 11.03 1.29
CA PRO A 172 -5.86 12.40 0.99
C PRO A 172 -6.62 12.87 -0.26
N GLU A 173 -6.75 14.18 -0.41
CA GLU A 173 -7.53 14.77 -1.50
C GLU A 173 -6.69 15.12 -2.73
N ALA A 174 -5.41 14.77 -2.74
CA ALA A 174 -4.54 14.93 -3.91
C ALA A 174 -5.22 14.39 -5.18
N LEU A 175 -5.15 15.15 -6.28
CA LEU A 175 -5.83 14.83 -7.56
C LEU A 175 -5.17 13.69 -8.31
N GLY A 176 -3.88 13.45 -8.09
CA GLY A 176 -3.13 12.37 -8.71
C GLY A 176 -3.85 11.03 -8.57
N MET A 177 -3.71 10.12 -9.55
CA MET A 177 -4.46 8.87 -9.61
C MET A 177 -4.33 8.02 -8.34
N ALA A 178 -3.18 8.06 -7.70
CA ALA A 178 -2.88 7.30 -6.50
C ALA A 178 -3.12 8.06 -5.19
N ALA A 179 -3.64 9.29 -5.25
CA ALA A 179 -3.99 10.07 -4.07
C ALA A 179 -2.93 9.90 -2.94
N GLY A 180 -1.73 10.46 -3.17
CA GLY A 180 -0.64 10.50 -2.19
C GLY A 180 0.28 9.26 -2.10
N ALA A 181 0.34 8.36 -3.11
CA ALA A 181 1.37 7.34 -3.13
C ALA A 181 2.78 7.95 -3.35
N PRO A 182 3.85 7.41 -2.74
CA PRO A 182 3.93 6.23 -1.88
C PRO A 182 3.67 6.49 -0.39
N PHE A 183 3.33 7.72 0.02
CA PHE A 183 3.14 8.09 1.44
C PHE A 183 1.88 7.49 2.05
N ARG A 184 0.90 7.16 1.21
CA ARG A 184 -0.28 6.42 1.60
C ARG A 184 -0.13 4.95 1.21
N ALA A 185 -0.39 4.04 2.16
CA ALA A 185 -0.57 2.63 1.83
C ALA A 185 -1.75 2.47 0.87
N HIS A 186 -1.56 1.74 -0.23
CA HIS A 186 -2.56 1.60 -1.28
C HIS A 186 -2.70 0.15 -1.74
N SER A 187 -3.72 -0.52 -1.24
CA SER A 187 -4.07 -1.89 -1.64
C SER A 187 -5.54 -2.19 -1.34
N ARG A 188 -6.11 -3.12 -2.09
CA ARG A 188 -7.41 -3.75 -1.82
C ARG A 188 -7.21 -5.25 -1.76
N THR A 189 -7.73 -5.85 -0.70
CA THR A 189 -7.43 -7.22 -0.33
C THR A 189 -8.68 -7.99 0.05
N PRO A 190 -8.77 -9.28 -0.27
CA PRO A 190 -9.68 -10.20 0.40
C PRO A 190 -9.42 -10.21 1.90
N GLN A 191 -10.48 -10.06 2.69
CA GLN A 191 -10.40 -9.98 4.14
C GLN A 191 -11.70 -10.39 4.82
N LEU A 192 -11.58 -10.87 6.04
CA LEU A 192 -12.65 -10.94 7.01
C LEU A 192 -12.37 -9.86 8.05
N ARG A 193 -13.24 -8.83 8.12
CA ARG A 193 -13.06 -7.67 9.01
C ARG A 193 -14.27 -7.51 9.92
N TYR A 194 -13.99 -7.35 11.19
CA TYR A 194 -14.99 -7.02 12.21
C TYR A 194 -14.69 -5.66 12.79
N ILE A 195 -15.75 -4.83 12.90
CA ILE A 195 -15.69 -3.51 13.53
C ILE A 195 -16.78 -3.44 14.59
N LEU A 196 -16.40 -3.00 15.77
CA LEU A 196 -17.30 -2.77 16.91
C LEU A 196 -17.20 -1.31 17.32
N TYR A 197 -18.31 -0.62 17.48
CA TYR A 197 -18.37 0.67 18.15
C TYR A 197 -19.30 0.60 19.38
N ASN A 198 -18.86 1.25 20.46
CA ASN A 198 -19.69 1.59 21.60
C ASN A 198 -19.62 3.11 21.82
N GLY A 199 -20.67 3.82 21.43
CA GLY A 199 -20.63 5.27 21.31
C GLY A 199 -19.58 5.72 20.30
N HIS A 200 -18.62 6.53 20.73
CA HIS A 200 -17.55 7.09 19.91
C HIS A 200 -16.31 6.20 19.81
N ILE A 201 -16.15 5.23 20.71
CA ILE A 201 -14.98 4.35 20.75
C ILE A 201 -15.25 3.10 19.92
N GLY A 202 -14.30 2.75 19.06
CA GLY A 202 -14.39 1.59 18.18
C GLY A 202 -13.16 0.69 18.28
N PHE A 203 -13.36 -0.55 17.85
CA PHE A 203 -12.31 -1.55 17.68
C PHE A 203 -12.44 -2.21 16.32
N THR A 204 -11.33 -2.40 15.63
CA THR A 204 -11.26 -3.12 14.33
C THR A 204 -10.31 -4.30 14.44
N ALA A 205 -10.76 -5.46 13.98
CA ALA A 205 -9.91 -6.62 13.74
C ALA A 205 -10.12 -7.13 12.30
N ALA A 206 -9.03 -7.47 11.59
CA ALA A 206 -9.13 -8.04 10.26
C ALA A 206 -8.09 -9.15 10.06
N ALA A 207 -8.51 -10.21 9.34
CA ALA A 207 -7.66 -11.25 8.79
C ALA A 207 -7.62 -11.04 7.26
N ILE A 208 -6.40 -10.93 6.69
CA ILE A 208 -6.18 -10.40 5.36
C ILE A 208 -5.26 -11.33 4.57
N TYR A 209 -5.59 -11.59 3.30
CA TYR A 209 -4.69 -12.18 2.32
C TYR A 209 -4.51 -11.22 1.14
N GLN A 210 -3.26 -10.95 0.77
CA GLN A 210 -2.97 -10.05 -0.35
C GLN A 210 -3.23 -10.75 -1.69
N LEU A 211 -3.91 -10.06 -2.59
CA LEU A 211 -4.17 -10.52 -3.96
C LEU A 211 -3.73 -9.49 -5.01
N GLN A 212 -3.93 -8.20 -4.76
CA GLN A 212 -3.78 -7.17 -5.79
C GLN A 212 -2.32 -6.72 -6.00
N TYR A 213 -1.57 -6.50 -4.92
CA TYR A 213 -0.14 -6.16 -4.97
C TYR A 213 0.65 -7.28 -4.30
N MET A 214 1.55 -7.88 -5.06
CA MET A 214 2.33 -9.02 -4.61
C MET A 214 3.47 -8.57 -3.70
N TYR A 215 3.93 -9.49 -2.87
CA TYR A 215 5.14 -9.31 -2.07
C TYR A 215 6.38 -9.47 -2.92
N ASN A 216 7.43 -8.71 -2.61
CA ASN A 216 8.75 -8.94 -3.16
C ASN A 216 9.46 -10.05 -2.37
N GLY A 217 10.27 -10.85 -3.05
CA GLY A 217 11.02 -11.92 -2.39
C GLY A 217 12.01 -12.61 -3.32
N PRO A 218 12.80 -13.56 -2.78
CA PRO A 218 13.83 -14.27 -3.54
C PRO A 218 13.27 -15.21 -4.60
N SER A 219 13.96 -15.28 -5.71
CA SER A 219 13.77 -16.28 -6.77
C SER A 219 15.13 -16.82 -7.20
N TYR A 220 15.24 -18.11 -7.35
CA TYR A 220 16.46 -18.78 -7.84
C TYR A 220 16.25 -19.28 -9.26
N SER A 221 17.08 -18.82 -10.17
CA SER A 221 17.10 -19.29 -11.56
C SER A 221 18.50 -19.12 -12.16
N SER A 222 18.86 -20.00 -13.10
CA SER A 222 20.17 -19.93 -13.78
C SER A 222 21.36 -19.80 -12.83
N ASN A 223 21.35 -20.56 -11.72
CA ASN A 223 22.36 -20.55 -10.66
C ASN A 223 22.57 -19.18 -9.98
N SER A 224 21.55 -18.33 -9.96
CA SER A 224 21.62 -17.01 -9.32
C SER A 224 20.32 -16.67 -8.58
N TRP A 225 20.47 -15.94 -7.48
CA TRP A 225 19.35 -15.35 -6.77
C TRP A 225 18.99 -13.99 -7.36
N SER A 226 17.70 -13.76 -7.49
CA SER A 226 17.12 -12.51 -7.98
C SER A 226 15.88 -12.15 -7.15
N SER A 227 15.28 -10.98 -7.42
CA SER A 227 14.02 -10.57 -6.83
C SER A 227 12.85 -10.90 -7.75
N THR A 228 11.74 -11.37 -7.17
CA THR A 228 10.47 -11.58 -7.87
C THR A 228 9.29 -11.07 -7.05
N ASN A 229 8.14 -10.94 -7.71
CA ASN A 229 6.87 -10.58 -7.06
C ASN A 229 5.94 -11.79 -7.04
N SER A 230 5.47 -12.20 -5.84
CA SER A 230 4.55 -13.31 -5.71
C SER A 230 3.66 -13.19 -4.47
N THR A 231 2.45 -13.74 -4.57
CA THR A 231 1.57 -13.99 -3.41
C THR A 231 1.97 -15.27 -2.66
N SER A 232 2.80 -16.13 -3.26
CA SER A 232 3.24 -17.40 -2.66
C SER A 232 3.93 -17.21 -1.31
N PHE A 233 4.68 -16.13 -1.13
CA PHE A 233 5.39 -15.83 0.13
C PHE A 233 4.44 -15.71 1.33
N ALA A 234 3.24 -15.15 1.16
CA ALA A 234 2.21 -15.10 2.18
C ALA A 234 1.43 -16.42 2.26
N ASN A 235 1.11 -17.04 1.12
CA ASN A 235 0.34 -18.27 1.08
C ASN A 235 1.09 -19.42 1.76
N THR A 236 2.40 -19.53 1.57
CA THR A 236 3.24 -20.56 2.20
C THR A 236 3.51 -20.30 3.68
N ALA A 237 3.29 -19.07 4.17
CA ALA A 237 3.33 -18.76 5.60
C ALA A 237 2.11 -19.35 6.37
N VAL A 238 1.04 -19.73 5.64
CA VAL A 238 -0.20 -20.39 6.15
C VAL A 238 -1.00 -19.54 7.14
N MET A 239 -0.54 -18.36 7.49
CA MET A 239 -1.23 -17.45 8.40
C MET A 239 -1.59 -16.16 7.67
N PRO A 240 -2.82 -15.64 7.84
CA PRO A 240 -3.17 -14.34 7.29
C PRO A 240 -2.39 -13.21 7.97
N GLU A 241 -2.24 -12.10 7.28
CA GLU A 241 -1.90 -10.84 7.92
C GLU A 241 -3.05 -10.42 8.83
N ILE A 242 -2.74 -10.01 10.06
CA ILE A 242 -3.71 -9.58 11.06
C ILE A 242 -3.58 -8.08 11.28
N PHE A 243 -4.70 -7.35 11.17
CA PHE A 243 -4.77 -5.96 11.62
C PHE A 243 -5.60 -5.85 12.88
N LEU A 244 -5.11 -5.08 13.86
CA LEU A 244 -5.85 -4.67 15.05
C LEU A 244 -5.76 -3.16 15.20
N GLY A 245 -6.88 -2.51 15.54
CA GLY A 245 -6.93 -1.07 15.74
C GLY A 245 -8.01 -0.63 16.72
N VAL A 246 -7.73 0.44 17.44
CA VAL A 246 -8.68 1.19 18.26
C VAL A 246 -8.92 2.53 17.60
N GLN A 247 -10.17 2.99 17.60
CA GLN A 247 -10.57 4.21 16.92
C GLN A 247 -11.55 5.03 17.75
N TYR A 248 -11.49 6.34 17.57
CA TYR A 248 -12.48 7.29 18.04
C TYR A 248 -13.12 7.97 16.85
N LYS A 249 -14.45 8.13 16.88
CA LYS A 249 -15.22 8.78 15.83
C LYS A 249 -16.38 9.60 16.43
N ASP A 250 -16.45 10.87 16.05
CA ASP A 250 -17.61 11.72 16.25
C ASP A 250 -17.98 12.46 14.95
N ASP A 251 -18.76 13.54 15.02
CA ASP A 251 -19.22 14.31 13.86
C ASP A 251 -18.08 15.05 13.13
N HIS A 252 -16.98 15.33 13.80
CA HIS A 252 -15.87 16.13 13.29
C HIS A 252 -14.55 15.37 13.23
N ILE A 253 -14.30 14.48 14.18
CA ILE A 253 -13.03 13.80 14.37
C ILE A 253 -13.16 12.31 14.06
N TYR A 254 -12.20 11.81 13.31
CA TYR A 254 -11.91 10.38 13.23
C TYR A 254 -10.42 10.16 13.49
N THR A 255 -10.10 9.32 14.45
CA THR A 255 -8.71 8.90 14.70
C THR A 255 -8.63 7.39 14.90
N GLN A 256 -7.54 6.79 14.48
CA GLN A 256 -7.29 5.35 14.61
C GLN A 256 -5.81 5.10 14.91
N LEU A 257 -5.56 4.36 15.97
CA LEU A 257 -4.27 3.75 16.27
C LEU A 257 -4.39 2.25 16.01
N GLY A 258 -3.49 1.71 15.19
CA GLY A 258 -3.53 0.29 14.84
C GLY A 258 -2.17 -0.23 14.39
N SER A 259 -2.11 -1.54 14.17
CA SER A 259 -0.92 -2.20 13.63
C SER A 259 -1.31 -3.43 12.83
N THR A 260 -0.52 -3.76 11.83
CA THR A 260 -0.54 -5.10 11.22
C THR A 260 0.53 -5.99 11.85
N CYS A 261 0.24 -7.29 11.84
CA CYS A 261 1.21 -8.37 12.04
C CYS A 261 1.19 -9.20 10.75
N GLN A 262 2.29 -9.16 9.99
CA GLN A 262 2.39 -9.80 8.69
C GLN A 262 3.42 -10.93 8.71
N PRO A 263 3.01 -12.19 8.60
CA PRO A 263 3.90 -13.32 8.40
C PRO A 263 4.19 -13.53 6.92
N LEU A 264 5.46 -13.77 6.57
CA LEU A 264 5.90 -14.20 5.25
C LEU A 264 6.84 -15.39 5.37
N ARG A 265 6.81 -16.28 4.38
CA ARG A 265 7.84 -17.29 4.17
C ARG A 265 8.60 -16.94 2.88
N PRO A 266 9.78 -16.30 2.99
CA PRO A 266 10.55 -15.88 1.82
C PRO A 266 10.98 -17.05 0.93
N ARG A 267 11.37 -18.19 1.53
CA ARG A 267 11.73 -19.40 0.79
C ARG A 267 11.19 -20.65 1.48
N THR A 268 10.94 -21.68 0.68
CA THR A 268 10.67 -23.07 1.09
C THR A 268 11.77 -24.01 0.63
N VAL A 269 12.64 -23.53 -0.26
CA VAL A 269 13.79 -24.24 -0.80
C VAL A 269 15.02 -23.34 -0.70
N GLY A 270 16.04 -23.82 -0.03
CA GLY A 270 17.38 -23.27 0.03
C GLY A 270 18.30 -23.97 -0.98
N MET A 271 19.50 -23.42 -1.17
CA MET A 271 20.55 -24.02 -2.00
C MET A 271 21.79 -24.21 -1.15
N VAL A 272 22.35 -25.42 -1.16
CA VAL A 272 23.57 -25.75 -0.44
C VAL A 272 24.62 -26.22 -1.44
N GLU A 273 25.81 -25.63 -1.37
CA GLU A 273 26.95 -26.01 -2.16
C GLU A 273 27.63 -27.24 -1.54
N LYS A 274 27.91 -28.26 -2.35
CA LYS A 274 28.65 -29.48 -2.02
C LYS A 274 29.78 -29.66 -3.04
N ALA A 275 30.73 -30.53 -2.74
CA ALA A 275 31.87 -30.79 -3.63
C ALA A 275 31.46 -31.17 -5.07
N THR A 276 30.26 -31.70 -5.26
CA THR A 276 29.74 -32.19 -6.56
C THR A 276 28.75 -31.21 -7.22
N GLY A 277 28.44 -30.05 -6.61
CA GLY A 277 27.51 -29.05 -7.16
C GLY A 277 26.62 -28.40 -6.12
N VAL A 278 25.66 -27.63 -6.61
CA VAL A 278 24.67 -26.93 -5.78
C VAL A 278 23.36 -27.73 -5.75
N TYR A 279 22.86 -28.00 -4.57
CA TYR A 279 21.68 -28.86 -4.36
C TYR A 279 20.56 -28.13 -3.62
N PRO A 280 19.28 -28.31 -4.03
CA PRO A 280 18.15 -27.80 -3.31
C PRO A 280 17.93 -28.57 -1.99
N VAL A 281 17.65 -27.83 -0.92
CA VAL A 281 17.30 -28.35 0.40
C VAL A 281 16.03 -27.71 0.92
N PRO A 282 15.20 -28.43 1.69
CA PRO A 282 14.02 -27.81 2.30
C PRO A 282 14.45 -26.85 3.41
N VAL A 283 13.89 -25.63 3.42
CA VAL A 283 14.10 -24.63 4.48
C VAL A 283 12.78 -24.19 5.07
N ASN A 284 12.78 -23.79 6.34
CA ASN A 284 11.60 -23.34 7.07
C ASN A 284 11.81 -21.92 7.58
N GLU A 285 11.87 -20.98 6.66
CA GLU A 285 12.08 -19.56 6.95
C GLU A 285 10.74 -18.86 7.29
N LEU A 286 10.76 -17.96 8.23
CA LEU A 286 9.60 -17.14 8.59
C LEU A 286 10.05 -15.73 8.98
N LEU A 287 9.54 -14.75 8.26
CA LEU A 287 9.67 -13.33 8.60
C LEU A 287 8.32 -12.83 9.13
N VAL A 288 8.32 -12.26 10.34
CA VAL A 288 7.13 -11.62 10.91
C VAL A 288 7.43 -10.13 11.10
N THR A 289 6.59 -9.28 10.54
CA THR A 289 6.76 -7.83 10.59
C THR A 289 5.55 -7.13 11.20
N PHE A 290 5.77 -5.96 11.80
CA PHE A 290 4.74 -5.16 12.45
C PHE A 290 4.77 -3.75 11.89
N THR A 291 3.61 -3.21 11.53
CA THR A 291 3.49 -1.84 10.99
C THR A 291 2.50 -1.04 11.84
N PRO A 292 2.96 -0.43 12.95
CA PRO A 292 2.14 0.51 13.70
C PRO A 292 1.82 1.74 12.88
N THR A 293 0.57 2.21 12.99
CA THR A 293 0.05 3.36 12.24
C THR A 293 -0.88 4.19 13.10
N LEU A 294 -0.76 5.51 12.98
CA LEU A 294 -1.67 6.48 13.54
C LEU A 294 -2.32 7.27 12.39
N TYR A 295 -3.61 7.37 12.44
CA TYR A 295 -4.42 8.19 11.53
C TYR A 295 -5.24 9.20 12.31
N PHE A 296 -5.37 10.42 11.79
CA PHE A 296 -6.22 11.49 12.32
C PHE A 296 -6.89 12.24 11.19
N GLN A 297 -8.17 12.53 11.33
CA GLN A 297 -8.95 13.41 10.47
C GLN A 297 -9.82 14.35 11.29
N TYR A 298 -9.82 15.60 10.89
CA TYR A 298 -10.78 16.61 11.32
C TYR A 298 -11.54 17.13 10.12
N THR A 299 -12.87 17.23 10.23
CA THR A 299 -13.73 17.76 9.16
C THR A 299 -14.79 18.68 9.77
N GLN A 300 -14.87 19.91 9.28
CA GLN A 300 -15.88 20.86 9.70
C GLN A 300 -16.27 21.76 8.52
N ASN A 301 -17.56 21.80 8.19
CA ASN A 301 -18.15 22.63 7.13
C ASN A 301 -17.48 22.43 5.75
N ILE A 302 -16.59 23.34 5.38
CA ILE A 302 -15.85 23.35 4.10
C ILE A 302 -14.38 22.92 4.27
N PHE A 303 -13.92 22.73 5.51
CA PHE A 303 -12.52 22.44 5.84
C PHE A 303 -12.34 20.96 6.20
N SER A 304 -11.25 20.35 5.75
CA SER A 304 -10.77 19.07 6.23
C SER A 304 -9.25 19.08 6.42
N ALA A 305 -8.80 18.44 7.48
CA ALA A 305 -7.39 18.18 7.73
C ALA A 305 -7.20 16.69 8.02
N LYS A 306 -6.22 16.07 7.39
CA LYS A 306 -5.90 14.65 7.55
C LYS A 306 -4.42 14.50 7.82
N PHE A 307 -4.10 13.61 8.72
CA PHE A 307 -2.74 13.24 9.06
C PHE A 307 -2.63 11.72 9.16
N ARG A 308 -1.55 11.18 8.66
CA ARG A 308 -1.18 9.79 8.86
C ARG A 308 0.31 9.66 9.05
N THR A 309 0.70 8.78 9.96
CA THR A 309 2.08 8.32 10.13
C THR A 309 2.11 6.83 10.39
N MET A 310 3.17 6.17 9.97
CA MET A 310 3.44 4.77 10.25
C MET A 310 4.95 4.51 10.35
N LEU A 311 5.31 3.55 11.19
CA LEU A 311 6.60 2.91 11.14
C LEU A 311 6.47 1.65 10.27
N ALA A 312 6.75 1.83 8.99
CA ALA A 312 6.60 0.79 7.98
C ALA A 312 7.67 -0.29 8.12
N GLN A 313 7.25 -1.55 8.07
CA GLN A 313 8.12 -2.73 8.01
C GLN A 313 7.57 -3.64 6.92
N ASN A 314 8.35 -3.85 5.84
CA ASN A 314 7.97 -4.70 4.71
C ASN A 314 6.58 -4.39 4.12
N THR A 315 6.34 -3.13 3.75
CA THR A 315 5.05 -2.64 3.23
C THR A 315 4.97 -2.59 1.70
N SER A 316 5.81 -3.35 1.00
CA SER A 316 5.80 -3.44 -0.48
C SER A 316 4.44 -3.86 -1.04
N HIS A 317 3.73 -4.77 -0.37
CA HIS A 317 2.41 -5.28 -0.73
C HIS A 317 1.26 -4.26 -0.58
N VAL A 318 1.49 -3.15 0.06
CA VAL A 318 0.58 -2.01 0.09
C VAL A 318 1.10 -0.82 -0.72
N ASN A 319 1.95 -1.11 -1.71
CA ASN A 319 2.48 -0.18 -2.70
C ASN A 319 3.32 0.97 -2.09
N GLN A 320 4.13 0.66 -1.08
CA GLN A 320 5.10 1.58 -0.49
C GLN A 320 6.53 1.16 -0.81
N ILE A 321 7.45 2.13 -0.86
CA ILE A 321 8.88 1.90 -1.15
C ILE A 321 9.56 1.40 0.12
N ASN A 322 9.38 0.13 0.40
CA ASN A 322 9.90 -0.54 1.59
C ASN A 322 9.97 -2.06 1.33
N GLY A 323 10.66 -2.81 2.20
CA GLY A 323 10.84 -4.24 2.05
C GLY A 323 11.58 -4.86 3.22
N TYR A 324 12.38 -5.90 2.93
CA TYR A 324 13.22 -6.62 3.89
C TYR A 324 14.52 -7.09 3.21
N ALA A 325 15.50 -7.49 4.01
CA ALA A 325 16.80 -7.91 3.52
C ALA A 325 17.29 -9.17 4.24
N VAL A 326 18.26 -9.86 3.63
CA VAL A 326 18.96 -10.99 4.22
C VAL A 326 20.00 -10.49 5.20
N THR A 327 20.01 -11.04 6.41
CA THR A 327 20.94 -10.67 7.49
C THR A 327 21.94 -11.76 7.79
N ASN A 328 21.62 -13.03 7.50
CA ASN A 328 22.52 -14.14 7.73
C ASN A 328 22.23 -15.30 6.75
N VAL A 329 23.25 -16.12 6.50
CA VAL A 329 23.18 -17.33 5.69
C VAL A 329 23.79 -18.47 6.50
N LEU A 330 22.99 -19.50 6.80
CA LEU A 330 23.41 -20.65 7.58
C LEU A 330 23.94 -21.77 6.67
N GLU A 331 24.76 -22.66 7.23
CA GLU A 331 25.38 -23.77 6.49
C GLU A 331 24.37 -24.80 5.94
N ASP A 332 23.18 -24.88 6.55
CA ASP A 332 22.08 -25.74 6.08
C ASP A 332 21.29 -25.15 4.91
N GLY A 333 21.70 -23.98 4.39
CA GLY A 333 21.03 -23.26 3.31
C GLY A 333 19.89 -22.35 3.74
N THR A 334 19.60 -22.26 5.05
CA THR A 334 18.60 -21.35 5.61
C THR A 334 19.13 -19.91 5.62
N TRP A 335 18.25 -18.94 5.31
CA TRP A 335 18.54 -17.51 5.43
C TRP A 335 17.73 -16.88 6.57
N GLU A 336 18.34 -15.92 7.22
CA GLU A 336 17.67 -15.07 8.19
C GLU A 336 17.42 -13.68 7.57
N TYR A 337 16.35 -13.02 8.03
CA TYR A 337 15.89 -11.77 7.42
C TYR A 337 15.53 -10.73 8.48
N ALA A 338 15.72 -9.46 8.11
CA ALA A 338 15.19 -8.34 8.87
C ALA A 338 14.36 -7.41 7.97
N PRO A 339 13.25 -6.83 8.50
CA PRO A 339 12.53 -5.80 7.77
C PRO A 339 13.35 -4.53 7.70
N LEU A 340 13.34 -3.86 6.55
CA LEU A 340 13.73 -2.46 6.47
C LEU A 340 12.67 -1.61 7.18
N LYS A 341 13.08 -0.69 8.01
CA LYS A 341 12.24 0.23 8.76
C LYS A 341 12.19 1.58 8.07
N ALA A 342 11.00 2.15 7.94
CA ALA A 342 10.84 3.49 7.40
C ALA A 342 9.73 4.25 8.13
N SER A 343 9.94 5.54 8.39
CA SER A 343 8.86 6.45 8.74
C SER A 343 8.19 6.91 7.45
N ILE A 344 6.86 6.75 7.36
CA ILE A 344 6.08 7.19 6.21
C ILE A 344 4.89 8.01 6.73
N SER A 345 4.79 9.26 6.29
CA SER A 345 3.79 10.20 6.81
C SER A 345 3.22 11.09 5.72
N TYR A 346 1.99 11.57 5.91
CA TYR A 346 1.44 12.66 5.13
C TYR A 346 0.55 13.58 5.97
N LEU A 347 0.42 14.83 5.50
CA LEU A 347 -0.59 15.81 5.89
C LEU A 347 -1.38 16.21 4.65
N ASP A 348 -2.68 16.42 4.81
CA ASP A 348 -3.57 16.81 3.74
C ASP A 348 -4.58 17.84 4.27
N PHE A 349 -4.60 19.01 3.69
CA PHE A 349 -5.50 20.11 4.07
C PHE A 349 -6.35 20.47 2.87
N ALA A 350 -7.65 20.54 3.05
CA ALA A 350 -8.56 20.97 1.99
C ALA A 350 -9.62 21.95 2.48
N VAL A 351 -9.96 22.92 1.64
CA VAL A 351 -10.96 23.95 1.91
C VAL A 351 -11.80 24.22 0.67
N GLY A 352 -13.09 24.44 0.89
CA GLY A 352 -14.06 24.73 -0.16
C GLY A 352 -14.95 23.54 -0.53
N LYS A 353 -15.95 23.78 -1.37
CA LYS A 353 -16.90 22.78 -1.90
C LYS A 353 -16.92 22.81 -3.43
N LYS A 354 -17.60 23.81 -4.03
CA LYS A 354 -17.67 23.99 -5.48
C LYS A 354 -16.30 24.35 -6.06
N TYR A 355 -15.64 25.32 -5.48
CA TYR A 355 -14.22 25.61 -5.67
C TYR A 355 -13.50 25.06 -4.45
N ARG A 356 -12.61 24.11 -4.66
CA ARG A 356 -11.89 23.45 -3.58
C ARG A 356 -10.39 23.53 -3.82
N ALA A 357 -9.68 24.01 -2.82
CA ALA A 357 -8.22 23.99 -2.77
C ALA A 357 -7.76 22.89 -1.82
N ASN A 358 -6.63 22.26 -2.15
CA ASN A 358 -6.00 21.24 -1.34
C ASN A 358 -4.49 21.44 -1.30
N LEU A 359 -3.86 21.10 -0.19
CA LEU A 359 -2.41 21.02 -0.01
C LEU A 359 -2.06 19.66 0.60
N PHE A 360 -1.37 18.84 -0.17
CA PHE A 360 -0.82 17.58 0.29
C PHE A 360 0.69 17.73 0.57
N LEU A 361 1.13 17.20 1.73
CA LEU A 361 2.54 17.13 2.12
C LEU A 361 2.87 15.67 2.45
N GLY A 362 3.93 15.13 1.86
CA GLY A 362 4.38 13.75 2.08
C GLY A 362 5.84 13.71 2.55
N TYR A 363 6.13 12.79 3.46
CA TYR A 363 7.49 12.52 3.95
C TYR A 363 7.73 11.03 4.17
N MET A 364 8.90 10.56 3.73
CA MET A 364 9.40 9.22 4.01
C MET A 364 10.88 9.29 4.36
N LYS A 365 11.31 8.48 5.34
CA LYS A 365 12.73 8.31 5.71
C LYS A 365 13.03 6.83 5.92
N ASN A 366 14.10 6.34 5.26
CA ASN A 366 14.66 5.01 5.47
C ASN A 366 15.56 4.99 6.71
N PHE A 367 15.38 3.98 7.58
CA PHE A 367 16.18 3.75 8.79
C PHE A 367 17.00 2.45 8.73
N GLY A 368 16.99 1.74 7.57
CA GLY A 368 17.64 0.44 7.44
C GLY A 368 16.96 -0.67 8.24
N ALA A 369 17.66 -1.79 8.40
CA ALA A 369 17.19 -2.95 9.16
C ALA A 369 17.44 -2.81 10.67
N GLY A 370 18.40 -1.98 11.06
CA GLY A 370 18.87 -1.83 12.44
C GLY A 370 19.79 -2.95 12.91
N GLN A 371 20.29 -3.75 11.98
CA GLN A 371 21.33 -4.77 12.13
C GLN A 371 22.01 -4.97 10.78
N ASP A 372 23.25 -5.46 10.76
CA ASP A 372 24.01 -5.66 9.53
C ASP A 372 23.36 -6.66 8.59
N LEU A 373 23.43 -6.37 7.30
CA LEU A 373 22.96 -7.23 6.23
C LEU A 373 24.10 -8.20 5.83
N HIS A 374 23.70 -9.38 5.38
CA HIS A 374 24.68 -10.35 4.85
C HIS A 374 25.26 -9.85 3.53
N ASN A 375 26.62 -9.73 3.50
CA ASN A 375 27.33 -9.37 2.28
C ASN A 375 27.61 -10.62 1.44
N PHE A 376 26.98 -10.70 0.27
CA PHE A 376 27.14 -11.83 -0.67
C PHE A 376 28.33 -11.67 -1.62
N ASN A 377 29.08 -10.58 -1.55
CA ASN A 377 30.29 -10.45 -2.35
C ASN A 377 31.46 -11.17 -1.70
N PRO A 378 32.31 -11.83 -2.51
CA PRO A 378 33.57 -12.38 -2.00
C PRO A 378 34.47 -11.25 -1.50
N ALA A 379 35.37 -11.57 -0.58
CA ALA A 379 36.31 -10.62 0.03
C ALA A 379 37.20 -9.87 -0.99
N THR A 380 37.27 -10.36 -2.23
CA THR A 380 38.03 -9.75 -3.35
C THR A 380 37.24 -8.65 -4.08
N SER A 381 35.96 -8.47 -3.81
CA SER A 381 35.14 -7.44 -4.46
C SER A 381 35.12 -6.16 -3.63
N PRO A 382 35.38 -4.96 -4.23
CA PRO A 382 35.44 -3.72 -3.48
C PRO A 382 34.10 -3.21 -2.99
N ALA A 383 32.97 -3.64 -3.60
CA ALA A 383 31.63 -3.18 -3.26
C ALA A 383 30.80 -4.29 -2.59
N PRO A 384 30.15 -4.04 -1.45
CA PRO A 384 29.25 -5.02 -0.83
C PRO A 384 28.05 -5.31 -1.73
N ARG A 385 27.58 -6.56 -1.66
CA ARG A 385 26.34 -6.98 -2.34
C ARG A 385 25.34 -7.49 -1.32
N TYR A 386 24.19 -6.79 -1.20
CA TYR A 386 23.10 -7.16 -0.31
C TYR A 386 21.89 -7.65 -1.10
N TYR A 387 21.21 -8.68 -0.61
CA TYR A 387 19.91 -9.05 -1.15
C TYR A 387 18.81 -8.33 -0.37
N ILE A 388 18.23 -7.32 -1.01
CA ILE A 388 17.14 -6.48 -0.49
C ILE A 388 15.93 -6.68 -1.39
N TYR A 389 14.82 -7.10 -0.79
CA TYR A 389 13.56 -7.38 -1.47
C TYR A 389 12.55 -6.28 -1.15
N MET A 390 12.45 -5.30 -2.04
CA MET A 390 11.62 -4.13 -1.83
C MET A 390 10.86 -3.70 -3.10
N LYS A 391 9.85 -2.86 -2.94
CA LYS A 391 9.10 -2.27 -4.05
C LYS A 391 10.02 -1.45 -4.95
N GLY A 392 9.98 -1.73 -6.26
CA GLY A 392 10.84 -1.09 -7.26
C GLY A 392 12.24 -1.70 -7.39
N GLY A 393 12.57 -2.71 -6.56
CA GLY A 393 13.81 -3.48 -6.67
C GLY A 393 15.07 -2.67 -6.36
N GLU A 394 16.17 -3.01 -7.00
CA GLU A 394 17.50 -2.45 -6.77
C GLU A 394 17.58 -0.93 -7.01
N ASN A 395 16.69 -0.36 -7.83
CA ASN A 395 16.67 1.08 -8.10
C ASN A 395 16.47 1.95 -6.85
N PHE A 396 15.96 1.41 -5.75
CA PHE A 396 15.62 2.18 -4.56
C PHE A 396 16.32 1.72 -3.29
N THR A 397 17.26 0.79 -3.37
CA THR A 397 18.09 0.37 -2.23
C THR A 397 18.98 1.50 -1.72
N HIS A 398 19.29 2.48 -2.56
CA HIS A 398 20.06 3.69 -2.26
C HIS A 398 19.19 4.89 -1.83
N LEU A 399 17.90 4.70 -1.63
CA LEU A 399 16.96 5.77 -1.27
C LEU A 399 17.01 6.07 0.23
N ASN A 400 17.34 7.32 0.57
CA ASN A 400 17.37 7.83 1.93
C ASN A 400 16.04 8.41 2.40
N SER A 401 15.46 9.32 1.59
CA SER A 401 14.21 10.00 1.94
C SER A 401 13.45 10.50 0.72
N ILE A 402 12.15 10.72 0.89
CA ILE A 402 11.27 11.32 -0.11
C ILE A 402 10.49 12.45 0.56
N TYR A 403 10.39 13.59 -0.15
CA TYR A 403 9.56 14.74 0.20
C TYR A 403 8.59 15.02 -0.95
N ARG A 404 7.35 15.37 -0.63
CA ARG A 404 6.38 15.85 -1.63
C ARG A 404 5.59 17.03 -1.11
N ILE A 405 5.42 18.04 -1.96
CA ILE A 405 4.50 19.15 -1.78
C ILE A 405 3.59 19.19 -3.00
N ALA A 406 2.28 19.08 -2.80
CA ALA A 406 1.32 19.03 -3.91
C ALA A 406 0.09 19.91 -3.63
N PRO A 407 0.14 21.20 -3.97
CA PRO A 407 -1.05 22.04 -4.02
C PRO A 407 -1.93 21.67 -5.21
N SER A 408 -3.25 21.70 -5.00
CA SER A 408 -4.22 21.49 -6.07
C SER A 408 -5.46 22.36 -5.91
N VAL A 409 -6.14 22.57 -7.03
CA VAL A 409 -7.44 23.24 -7.08
C VAL A 409 -8.40 22.43 -7.93
N SER A 410 -9.68 22.41 -7.52
CA SER A 410 -10.72 21.73 -8.29
C SER A 410 -12.00 22.56 -8.37
N TYR A 411 -12.69 22.39 -9.50
CA TYR A 411 -14.02 22.93 -9.74
C TYR A 411 -15.00 21.77 -9.84
N ASN A 412 -15.89 21.67 -8.84
CA ASN A 412 -16.77 20.54 -8.64
C ASN A 412 -18.20 20.95 -9.00
N LEU A 413 -18.75 20.36 -10.06
CA LEU A 413 -20.14 20.41 -10.47
C LEU A 413 -20.84 19.09 -10.13
N PRO A 414 -22.18 19.01 -10.14
CA PRO A 414 -22.89 17.78 -9.78
C PRO A 414 -22.41 16.53 -10.51
N HIS A 415 -22.15 16.63 -11.81
CA HIS A 415 -21.70 15.51 -12.64
C HIS A 415 -20.27 15.64 -13.16
N PHE A 416 -19.68 16.84 -13.14
CA PHE A 416 -18.35 17.11 -13.67
C PHE A 416 -17.40 17.64 -12.60
N ASN A 417 -16.18 17.15 -12.62
CA ASN A 417 -15.08 17.68 -11.82
C ASN A 417 -13.91 18.01 -12.74
N PHE A 418 -13.36 19.20 -12.59
CA PHE A 418 -12.13 19.65 -13.22
C PHE A 418 -11.10 19.90 -12.14
N GLY A 419 -9.85 19.53 -12.35
CA GLY A 419 -8.80 19.73 -11.37
C GLY A 419 -7.46 20.02 -12.01
N LEU A 420 -6.64 20.76 -11.27
CA LEU A 420 -5.25 21.02 -11.61
C LEU A 420 -4.42 20.84 -10.32
N GLU A 421 -3.34 20.06 -10.43
CA GLU A 421 -2.40 19.77 -9.35
C GLU A 421 -0.98 20.01 -9.85
N TYR A 422 -0.18 20.65 -9.02
CA TYR A 422 1.26 20.70 -9.17
C TYR A 422 1.88 19.84 -8.08
N GLU A 423 2.80 18.95 -8.41
CA GLU A 423 3.54 18.13 -7.45
C GLU A 423 5.04 18.41 -7.59
N TRP A 424 5.67 18.82 -6.53
CA TRP A 424 7.12 18.77 -6.38
C TRP A 424 7.48 17.58 -5.51
N THR A 425 8.25 16.63 -6.06
CA THR A 425 8.75 15.46 -5.33
C THR A 425 10.27 15.47 -5.39
N ALA A 426 10.91 15.44 -4.23
CA ALA A 426 12.35 15.36 -4.10
C ALA A 426 12.76 14.08 -3.37
N CYS A 427 13.76 13.39 -3.90
CA CYS A 427 14.34 12.19 -3.33
C CYS A 427 15.82 12.42 -3.01
N THR A 428 16.24 11.96 -1.84
CA THR A 428 17.65 11.94 -1.47
C THR A 428 18.17 10.53 -1.64
N TYR A 429 19.25 10.37 -2.40
CA TYR A 429 19.96 9.12 -2.65
C TYR A 429 21.38 9.19 -2.13
N GLY A 430 22.03 8.03 -1.90
CA GLY A 430 23.41 7.96 -1.43
C GLY A 430 23.90 6.54 -1.28
N ASP A 431 25.06 6.37 -0.67
CA ASP A 431 25.66 5.05 -0.46
C ASP A 431 24.95 4.28 0.63
N ILE A 432 24.74 3.00 0.40
CA ILE A 432 24.11 2.09 1.36
C ILE A 432 25.10 1.71 2.48
N ALA A 433 24.65 1.80 3.72
CA ALA A 433 25.38 1.32 4.90
C ALA A 433 25.16 -0.21 5.06
N SER A 434 25.97 -0.82 5.94
CA SER A 434 25.89 -2.27 6.21
C SER A 434 24.52 -2.72 6.73
N ASP A 435 23.77 -1.85 7.37
CA ASP A 435 22.43 -2.13 7.91
C ASP A 435 21.29 -1.77 6.91
N GLY A 436 21.62 -1.38 5.67
CA GLY A 436 20.65 -0.97 4.66
C GLY A 436 20.09 0.45 4.84
N SER A 437 20.59 1.23 5.81
CA SER A 437 20.40 2.68 5.86
C SER A 437 21.28 3.39 4.85
N ILE A 438 21.19 4.71 4.76
CA ILE A 438 22.00 5.48 3.81
C ILE A 438 23.03 6.31 4.56
N LEU A 439 24.28 6.21 4.14
CA LEU A 439 25.41 6.94 4.70
C LEU A 439 25.25 8.45 4.48
N ASN A 440 25.64 9.23 5.48
CA ASN A 440 25.73 10.68 5.35
C ASN A 440 27.19 11.03 4.95
N ASN A 441 27.48 10.94 3.67
CA ASN A 441 28.79 11.20 3.08
C ASN A 441 28.64 12.10 1.83
N ASP A 442 29.74 12.35 1.12
CA ASP A 442 29.80 13.23 -0.04
C ASP A 442 28.98 12.72 -1.25
N ASN A 443 28.59 11.46 -1.26
CA ASN A 443 27.73 10.87 -2.30
C ASN A 443 26.24 11.09 -2.04
N LEU A 444 25.87 11.67 -0.89
CA LEU A 444 24.48 12.01 -0.59
C LEU A 444 24.03 13.18 -1.47
N HIS A 445 23.06 12.93 -2.35
CA HIS A 445 22.58 13.92 -3.31
C HIS A 445 21.06 13.89 -3.45
N GLN A 446 20.48 14.92 -4.03
CA GLN A 446 19.05 15.06 -4.22
C GLN A 446 18.67 15.19 -5.69
N VAL A 447 17.65 14.44 -6.09
CA VAL A 447 16.98 14.61 -7.38
C VAL A 447 15.52 15.04 -7.15
N SER A 448 14.96 15.78 -8.09
CA SER A 448 13.55 16.20 -7.97
C SER A 448 12.81 16.09 -9.30
N ASN A 449 11.49 15.93 -9.20
CA ASN A 449 10.57 15.99 -10.32
C ASN A 449 9.50 17.05 -10.05
N HIS A 450 9.18 17.82 -11.09
CA HIS A 450 8.06 18.75 -11.15
C HIS A 450 6.98 18.13 -12.02
N ARG A 451 5.82 17.83 -11.42
CA ARG A 451 4.70 17.22 -12.11
C ARG A 451 3.52 18.18 -12.18
N ILE A 452 2.88 18.23 -13.32
CA ILE A 452 1.60 18.89 -13.52
C ILE A 452 0.58 17.82 -13.88
N CYS A 453 -0.53 17.77 -13.13
CA CYS A 453 -1.63 16.84 -13.37
C CYS A 453 -2.93 17.63 -13.60
N ALA A 454 -3.57 17.44 -14.75
CA ALA A 454 -4.90 17.96 -15.03
C ALA A 454 -5.92 16.82 -15.05
N LEU A 455 -7.09 17.06 -14.44
CA LEU A 455 -8.18 16.09 -14.29
C LEU A 455 -9.44 16.58 -14.98
N ILE A 456 -10.08 15.68 -15.73
CA ILE A 456 -11.48 15.80 -16.13
C ILE A 456 -12.21 14.51 -15.72
N LYS A 457 -13.32 14.67 -14.98
CA LYS A 457 -14.09 13.53 -14.49
C LYS A 457 -15.59 13.78 -14.67
N TYR A 458 -16.29 12.80 -15.24
CA TYR A 458 -17.75 12.77 -15.36
C TYR A 458 -18.32 11.67 -14.47
N ASN A 459 -19.26 11.99 -13.60
CA ASN A 459 -19.92 11.06 -12.68
C ASN A 459 -21.36 10.76 -13.14
N PHE A 460 -21.79 9.52 -13.06
CA PHE A 460 -23.13 9.04 -13.39
C PHE A 460 -23.68 8.09 -12.31
#